data_ec5b79c91fa47f1b4b988c2b1e006acf
#
_entry.id   ec5b79c91fa47f1b4b988c2b1e006acf
#
_cell.length_a   1.000
_cell.length_b   1.000
_cell.length_c   1.000
_cell.angle_alpha   90.00
_cell.angle_beta   90.00
_cell.angle_gamma   90.00
#
_symmetry.space_group_name_H-M   'P 1'
#
loop_
_entity.id
_entity.type
_entity.pdbx_description
1 polymer ?
#
loop_
_entity_poly.entity_id
_entity_poly.type
_entity_poly.pdbx_seq_one_letter_code
_entity_poly.pdbx_strand_id
1 'polypeptide(L)'
;MNQEEFKQYISYAIEDYAKDKIASGNWSEDEAIDLSRESFARLLPKDEKTENNHLLSIFHNDILVGMIWISQKAPTKPNEGFIYDFVIFEQYQGQGHGKKAMKEAEIIAKELGMNKIGLNVFGHNKIARGLYEKMGYEITNITMSKTI
;
A
#
# COMPACT_ATOMS: atom_id res chain seq x y z
N MET A 1 -7.47 11.85 -1.20
CA MET A 1 -7.81 11.43 -2.59
C MET A 1 -9.27 11.73 -2.83
N ASN A 2 -9.58 12.41 -3.92
CA ASN A 2 -10.97 12.63 -4.37
C ASN A 2 -11.43 11.48 -5.29
N GLN A 3 -12.69 11.53 -5.74
CA GLN A 3 -13.27 10.47 -6.56
C GLN A 3 -12.54 10.25 -7.89
N GLU A 4 -12.09 11.32 -8.54
CA GLU A 4 -11.37 11.22 -9.80
C GLU A 4 -9.96 10.62 -9.62
N GLU A 5 -9.25 11.06 -8.59
CA GLU A 5 -7.97 10.48 -8.20
C GLU A 5 -8.10 9.00 -7.83
N PHE A 6 -9.19 8.62 -7.15
CA PHE A 6 -9.47 7.23 -6.83
C PHE A 6 -9.71 6.37 -8.07
N LYS A 7 -10.46 6.87 -9.05
CA LYS A 7 -10.66 6.15 -10.33
C LYS A 7 -9.35 5.93 -11.06
N GLN A 8 -8.47 6.93 -11.08
CA GLN A 8 -7.14 6.81 -11.66
C GLN A 8 -6.30 5.77 -10.92
N TYR A 9 -6.31 5.80 -9.59
CA TYR A 9 -5.63 4.81 -8.77
C TYR A 9 -6.09 3.39 -9.08
N ILE A 10 -7.39 3.13 -9.02
CA ILE A 10 -7.95 1.79 -9.24
C ILE A 10 -7.64 1.28 -10.65
N SER A 11 -7.54 2.15 -11.65
CA SER A 11 -7.26 1.75 -13.03
C SER A 11 -5.94 1.00 -13.21
N TYR A 12 -4.95 1.25 -12.35
CA TYR A 12 -3.67 0.53 -12.37
C TYR A 12 -3.45 -0.40 -11.17
N ALA A 13 -4.01 -0.07 -10.01
CA ALA A 13 -3.74 -0.78 -8.76
C ALA A 13 -4.20 -2.24 -8.80
N ILE A 14 -5.34 -2.52 -9.41
CA ILE A 14 -5.88 -3.87 -9.56
C ILE A 14 -4.91 -4.75 -10.37
N GLU A 15 -4.41 -4.24 -11.48
CA GLU A 15 -3.46 -4.98 -12.32
C GLU A 15 -2.11 -5.17 -11.62
N ASP A 16 -1.59 -4.12 -11.00
CA ASP A 16 -0.29 -4.15 -10.31
C ASP A 16 -0.32 -5.17 -9.17
N TYR A 17 -1.38 -5.17 -8.36
CA TYR A 17 -1.55 -6.14 -7.29
C TYR A 17 -1.66 -7.58 -7.83
N ALA A 18 -2.41 -7.79 -8.91
CA ALA A 18 -2.50 -9.09 -9.56
C ALA A 18 -1.12 -9.59 -10.05
N LYS A 19 -0.32 -8.72 -10.67
CA LYS A 19 1.04 -9.04 -11.11
C LYS A 19 1.94 -9.44 -9.94
N ASP A 20 1.89 -8.72 -8.84
CA ASP A 20 2.68 -9.02 -7.64
C ASP A 20 2.29 -10.37 -7.03
N LYS A 21 1.00 -10.66 -6.98
CA LYS A 21 0.50 -11.95 -6.50
C LYS A 21 0.91 -13.12 -7.40
N ILE A 22 0.95 -12.94 -8.70
CA ILE A 22 1.47 -13.93 -9.64
C ILE A 22 2.98 -14.12 -9.42
N ALA A 23 3.74 -13.04 -9.37
CA ALA A 23 5.18 -13.06 -9.19
C ALA A 23 5.60 -13.71 -7.87
N SER A 24 4.81 -13.58 -6.81
CA SER A 24 5.04 -14.21 -5.51
C SER A 24 4.56 -15.67 -5.44
N GLY A 25 3.93 -16.19 -6.50
CA GLY A 25 3.41 -17.56 -6.56
C GLY A 25 2.10 -17.77 -5.80
N ASN A 26 1.41 -16.70 -5.35
CA ASN A 26 0.16 -16.80 -4.60
C ASN A 26 -1.04 -17.08 -5.50
N TRP A 27 -1.07 -16.53 -6.70
CA TRP A 27 -2.17 -16.67 -7.65
C TRP A 27 -1.68 -17.12 -9.02
N SER A 28 -2.54 -17.84 -9.77
CA SER A 28 -2.32 -18.15 -11.17
C SER A 28 -2.70 -16.96 -12.06
N GLU A 29 -2.15 -16.92 -13.28
CA GLU A 29 -2.46 -15.87 -14.27
C GLU A 29 -3.95 -15.83 -14.63
N ASP A 30 -4.62 -16.97 -14.68
CA ASP A 30 -6.03 -17.09 -15.08
C ASP A 30 -6.99 -16.46 -14.05
N GLU A 31 -6.65 -16.48 -12.77
CA GLU A 31 -7.53 -16.04 -11.69
C GLU A 31 -7.14 -14.68 -11.09
N ALA A 32 -5.91 -14.22 -11.32
CA ALA A 32 -5.32 -13.12 -10.59
C ALA A 32 -6.10 -11.80 -10.69
N ILE A 33 -6.55 -11.41 -11.88
CA ILE A 33 -7.25 -10.14 -12.07
C ILE A 33 -8.60 -10.11 -11.36
N ASP A 34 -9.34 -11.22 -11.39
CA ASP A 34 -10.64 -11.33 -10.71
C ASP A 34 -10.47 -11.35 -9.19
N LEU A 35 -9.49 -12.07 -8.67
CA LEU A 35 -9.17 -12.10 -7.25
C LEU A 35 -8.70 -10.73 -6.75
N SER A 36 -7.94 -10.01 -7.57
CA SER A 36 -7.53 -8.65 -7.25
C SER A 36 -8.72 -7.70 -7.15
N ARG A 37 -9.63 -7.72 -8.13
CA ARG A 37 -10.87 -6.93 -8.09
C ARG A 37 -11.70 -7.22 -6.84
N GLU A 38 -11.89 -8.49 -6.53
CA GLU A 38 -12.64 -8.91 -5.33
C GLU A 38 -11.97 -8.40 -4.05
N SER A 39 -10.65 -8.42 -3.97
CA SER A 39 -9.89 -7.92 -2.82
C SER A 39 -10.11 -6.43 -2.61
N PHE A 40 -10.00 -5.62 -3.67
CA PHE A 40 -10.26 -4.18 -3.60
C PHE A 40 -11.71 -3.87 -3.25
N ALA A 41 -12.67 -4.55 -3.86
CA ALA A 41 -14.10 -4.36 -3.57
C ALA A 41 -14.45 -4.72 -2.11
N ARG A 42 -13.82 -5.75 -1.56
CA ARG A 42 -14.01 -6.17 -0.19
C ARG A 42 -13.39 -5.20 0.81
N LEU A 43 -12.21 -4.68 0.52
CA LEU A 43 -11.48 -3.78 1.41
C LEU A 43 -11.98 -2.33 1.32
N LEU A 44 -12.47 -1.92 0.16
CA LEU A 44 -12.97 -0.57 -0.11
C LEU A 44 -14.41 -0.60 -0.66
N PRO A 45 -15.39 -1.08 0.13
CA PRO A 45 -16.79 -1.22 -0.34
C PRO A 45 -17.48 0.12 -0.64
N LYS A 46 -16.94 1.23 -0.18
CA LYS A 46 -17.43 2.59 -0.45
C LYS A 46 -16.34 3.44 -1.15
N ASP A 47 -15.47 2.79 -1.91
CA ASP A 47 -14.38 3.42 -2.63
C ASP A 47 -13.51 4.31 -1.70
N GLU A 48 -13.15 5.51 -2.10
CA GLU A 48 -12.35 6.46 -1.31
C GLU A 48 -13.02 6.92 -0.02
N LYS A 49 -14.33 6.65 0.14
CA LYS A 49 -15.11 6.99 1.34
C LYS A 49 -15.26 5.85 2.32
N THR A 50 -14.56 4.75 2.10
CA THR A 50 -14.60 3.60 3.02
C THR A 50 -14.07 4.02 4.40
N GLU A 51 -14.87 3.79 5.43
CA GLU A 51 -14.53 4.16 6.81
C GLU A 51 -13.22 3.53 7.27
N ASN A 52 -12.48 4.28 8.10
CA ASN A 52 -11.17 3.86 8.64
C ASN A 52 -10.09 3.58 7.58
N ASN A 53 -10.30 4.05 6.36
CA ASN A 53 -9.35 3.96 5.27
C ASN A 53 -9.00 5.36 4.77
N HIS A 54 -7.71 5.62 4.68
CA HIS A 54 -7.14 6.90 4.27
C HIS A 54 -6.34 6.70 3.00
N LEU A 55 -6.95 7.03 1.86
CA LEU A 55 -6.30 6.99 0.57
C LEU A 55 -5.80 8.40 0.25
N LEU A 56 -4.50 8.56 0.23
CA LEU A 56 -3.83 9.87 0.14
C LEU A 56 -3.01 9.95 -1.14
N SER A 57 -3.22 11.03 -1.88
CA SER A 57 -2.38 11.39 -3.02
C SER A 57 -1.11 12.09 -2.52
N ILE A 58 0.03 11.76 -3.11
CA ILE A 58 1.33 12.34 -2.76
C ILE A 58 1.71 13.35 -3.83
N PHE A 59 1.90 14.60 -3.42
CA PHE A 59 2.28 15.69 -4.31
C PHE A 59 3.68 16.22 -3.99
N HIS A 60 4.41 16.58 -5.02
CA HIS A 60 5.63 17.35 -4.93
C HIS A 60 5.53 18.54 -5.89
N ASN A 61 5.57 19.79 -5.37
CA ASN A 61 5.39 21.00 -6.16
C ASN A 61 4.15 20.94 -7.08
N ASP A 62 3.00 20.56 -6.53
CA ASP A 62 1.71 20.41 -7.20
C ASP A 62 1.67 19.31 -8.28
N ILE A 63 2.72 18.49 -8.39
CA ILE A 63 2.76 17.33 -9.27
C ILE A 63 2.42 16.08 -8.47
N LEU A 64 1.46 15.29 -8.96
CA LEU A 64 1.11 14.00 -8.38
C LEU A 64 2.25 13.01 -8.64
N VAL A 65 2.93 12.58 -7.58
CA VAL A 65 4.09 11.68 -7.68
C VAL A 65 3.83 10.27 -7.16
N GLY A 66 2.70 10.04 -6.51
CA GLY A 66 2.36 8.74 -5.96
C GLY A 66 1.12 8.75 -5.09
N MET A 67 0.93 7.66 -4.36
CA MET A 67 -0.18 7.50 -3.43
C MET A 67 0.19 6.60 -2.26
N ILE A 68 -0.57 6.70 -1.17
CA ILE A 68 -0.50 5.78 -0.04
C ILE A 68 -1.90 5.47 0.48
N TRP A 69 -2.12 4.21 0.83
CA TRP A 69 -3.35 3.74 1.47
C TRP A 69 -3.04 3.22 2.87
N ILE A 70 -3.50 3.95 3.89
CA ILE A 70 -3.39 3.57 5.30
C ILE A 70 -4.77 3.23 5.82
N SER A 71 -4.92 2.08 6.45
CA SER A 71 -6.15 1.67 7.13
C SER A 71 -5.91 1.55 8.63
N GLN A 72 -6.87 2.01 9.43
CA GLN A 72 -6.92 1.64 10.83
C GLN A 72 -7.31 0.16 10.90
N LYS A 73 -6.57 -0.62 11.70
CA LYS A 73 -6.89 -2.03 11.92
C LYS A 73 -8.25 -2.19 12.60
N ALA A 74 -8.65 -3.41 12.86
CA ALA A 74 -9.93 -3.75 13.45
C ALA A 74 -10.29 -2.91 14.69
N PRO A 75 -11.58 -2.73 15.01
CA PRO A 75 -12.04 -2.05 16.23
C PRO A 75 -11.39 -2.55 17.52
N THR A 76 -10.94 -3.81 17.54
CA THR A 76 -10.20 -4.43 18.66
C THR A 76 -8.77 -3.93 18.82
N LYS A 77 -8.22 -3.25 17.78
CA LYS A 77 -6.86 -2.69 17.77
C LYS A 77 -6.88 -1.26 17.19
N PRO A 78 -7.57 -0.32 17.85
CA PRO A 78 -7.80 1.02 17.29
C PRO A 78 -6.52 1.84 17.12
N ASN A 79 -5.45 1.49 17.85
CA ASN A 79 -4.17 2.20 17.81
C ASN A 79 -3.19 1.60 16.79
N GLU A 80 -3.60 0.59 16.03
CA GLU A 80 -2.78 -0.02 14.99
C GLU A 80 -3.29 0.36 13.61
N GLY A 81 -2.37 0.75 12.73
CA GLY A 81 -2.60 0.98 11.32
C GLY A 81 -1.93 -0.07 10.44
N PHE A 82 -2.37 -0.13 9.21
CA PHE A 82 -1.78 -0.99 8.19
C PHE A 82 -1.71 -0.24 6.86
N ILE A 83 -0.54 -0.27 6.21
CA ILE A 83 -0.36 0.27 4.87
C ILE A 83 -0.68 -0.86 3.89
N TYR A 84 -1.78 -0.69 3.16
CA TYR A 84 -2.20 -1.65 2.13
C TYR A 84 -1.50 -1.42 0.80
N ASP A 85 -1.21 -0.17 0.48
CA ASP A 85 -0.53 0.16 -0.76
C ASP A 85 0.30 1.44 -0.60
N PHE A 86 1.45 1.47 -1.26
CA PHE A 86 2.32 2.63 -1.30
C PHE A 86 3.10 2.63 -2.62
N VAL A 87 2.89 3.66 -3.39
CA VAL A 87 3.48 3.79 -4.73
C VAL A 87 4.10 5.17 -4.90
N ILE A 88 5.35 5.22 -5.34
CA ILE A 88 5.93 6.38 -6.02
C ILE A 88 6.04 6.00 -7.50
N PHE A 89 5.46 6.79 -8.37
CA PHE A 89 5.48 6.49 -9.80
C PHE A 89 6.90 6.43 -10.33
N GLU A 90 7.16 5.51 -11.26
CA GLU A 90 8.50 5.15 -11.73
C GLU A 90 9.35 6.38 -12.11
N GLN A 91 8.78 7.34 -12.83
CA GLN A 91 9.49 8.56 -13.24
C GLN A 91 9.92 9.48 -12.09
N TYR A 92 9.38 9.28 -10.89
CA TYR A 92 9.69 10.06 -9.69
C TYR A 92 10.47 9.29 -8.63
N GLN A 93 10.81 8.04 -8.89
CA GLN A 93 11.63 7.21 -7.99
C GLN A 93 13.08 7.67 -7.97
N GLY A 94 13.79 7.33 -6.89
CA GLY A 94 15.21 7.68 -6.72
C GLY A 94 15.47 9.16 -6.40
N GLN A 95 14.45 9.93 -6.03
CA GLN A 95 14.53 11.36 -5.70
C GLN A 95 14.22 11.68 -4.23
N GLY A 96 14.07 10.66 -3.41
CA GLY A 96 13.77 10.81 -1.97
C GLY A 96 12.29 11.01 -1.64
N HIS A 97 11.38 10.96 -2.61
CA HIS A 97 9.94 11.13 -2.38
C HIS A 97 9.36 10.03 -1.48
N GLY A 98 9.80 8.79 -1.65
CA GLY A 98 9.33 7.67 -0.83
C GLY A 98 9.60 7.86 0.65
N LYS A 99 10.82 8.24 0.99
CA LYS A 99 11.21 8.49 2.39
C LYS A 99 10.44 9.66 3.01
N LYS A 100 10.28 10.76 2.27
CA LYS A 100 9.50 11.92 2.72
C LYS A 100 8.03 11.57 2.91
N ALA A 101 7.43 10.89 1.93
CA ALA A 101 6.03 10.48 1.99
C ALA A 101 5.77 9.54 3.19
N MET A 102 6.65 8.59 3.45
CA MET A 102 6.51 7.70 4.60
C MET A 102 6.60 8.45 5.94
N LYS A 103 7.48 9.44 6.06
CA LYS A 103 7.55 10.28 7.27
C LYS A 103 6.27 11.07 7.49
N GLU A 104 5.72 11.68 6.44
CA GLU A 104 4.43 12.38 6.52
C GLU A 104 3.29 11.43 6.86
N ALA A 105 3.28 10.24 6.28
CA ALA A 105 2.30 9.20 6.59
C ALA A 105 2.34 8.78 8.07
N GLU A 106 3.51 8.67 8.66
CA GLU A 106 3.67 8.36 10.08
C GLU A 106 3.14 9.49 10.97
N ILE A 107 3.33 10.75 10.57
CA ILE A 107 2.77 11.91 11.27
C ILE A 107 1.25 11.85 11.23
N ILE A 108 0.67 11.67 10.04
CA ILE A 108 -0.79 11.54 9.85
C ILE A 108 -1.35 10.38 10.68
N ALA A 109 -0.70 9.23 10.63
CA ALA A 109 -1.12 8.06 11.41
C ALA A 109 -1.13 8.34 12.91
N LYS A 110 -0.12 9.05 13.41
CA LYS A 110 -0.04 9.47 14.81
C LYS A 110 -1.16 10.43 15.19
N GLU A 111 -1.47 11.40 14.33
CA GLU A 111 -2.59 12.32 14.51
C GLU A 111 -3.95 11.59 14.54
N LEU A 112 -4.07 10.50 13.80
CA LEU A 112 -5.24 9.62 13.80
C LEU A 112 -5.30 8.67 15.02
N GLY A 113 -4.34 8.77 15.94
CA GLY A 113 -4.29 7.96 17.16
C GLY A 113 -3.58 6.61 17.01
N MET A 114 -2.89 6.38 15.91
CA MET A 114 -2.11 5.16 15.72
C MET A 114 -0.75 5.30 16.41
N ASN A 115 -0.29 4.23 17.06
CA ASN A 115 1.04 4.13 17.67
C ASN A 115 1.88 2.99 17.07
N LYS A 116 1.30 2.27 16.12
CA LYS A 116 1.96 1.19 15.40
C LYS A 116 1.41 1.10 13.98
N ILE A 117 2.30 0.93 13.02
CA ILE A 117 1.94 0.73 11.60
C ILE A 117 2.60 -0.56 11.12
N GLY A 118 1.79 -1.45 10.55
CA GLY A 118 2.26 -2.63 9.85
C GLY A 118 2.13 -2.47 8.34
N LEU A 119 2.83 -3.29 7.62
CA LEU A 119 2.72 -3.42 6.16
C LEU A 119 3.13 -4.83 5.75
N ASN A 120 2.76 -5.19 4.54
CA ASN A 120 3.28 -6.37 3.87
C ASN A 120 4.08 -5.93 2.64
N VAL A 121 5.25 -6.52 2.44
CA VAL A 121 6.08 -6.27 1.25
C VAL A 121 6.40 -7.59 0.58
N PHE A 122 6.20 -7.66 -0.73
CA PHE A 122 6.55 -8.86 -1.49
C PHE A 122 8.06 -9.08 -1.50
N GLY A 123 8.49 -10.33 -1.37
CA GLY A 123 9.90 -10.70 -1.30
C GLY A 123 10.74 -10.24 -2.50
N HIS A 124 10.12 -10.13 -3.70
CA HIS A 124 10.77 -9.63 -4.90
C HIS A 124 10.93 -8.10 -4.92
N ASN A 125 10.18 -7.36 -4.11
CA ASN A 125 10.23 -5.89 -4.04
C ASN A 125 11.34 -5.43 -3.09
N LYS A 126 12.58 -5.61 -3.50
CA LYS A 126 13.76 -5.30 -2.68
C LYS A 126 13.95 -3.80 -2.41
N ILE A 127 13.55 -2.95 -3.34
CA ILE A 127 13.66 -1.49 -3.21
C ILE A 127 12.73 -1.00 -2.08
N ALA A 128 11.47 -1.42 -2.09
CA ALA A 128 10.50 -1.08 -1.05
C ALA A 128 10.94 -1.63 0.31
N ARG A 129 11.36 -2.88 0.35
CA ARG A 129 11.87 -3.51 1.58
C ARG A 129 13.05 -2.73 2.17
N GLY A 130 14.01 -2.33 1.35
CA GLY A 130 15.15 -1.53 1.78
C GLY A 130 14.74 -0.17 2.36
N LEU A 131 13.75 0.49 1.76
CA LEU A 131 13.18 1.73 2.29
C LEU A 131 12.57 1.52 3.68
N TYR A 132 11.72 0.52 3.84
CA TYR A 132 11.05 0.25 5.11
C TYR A 132 12.03 -0.10 6.22
N GLU A 133 13.03 -0.93 5.94
CA GLU A 133 14.08 -1.28 6.91
C GLU A 133 14.89 -0.04 7.34
N LYS A 134 15.25 0.84 6.42
CA LYS A 134 15.93 2.12 6.72
C LYS A 134 15.06 3.05 7.59
N MET A 135 13.76 2.96 7.48
CA MET A 135 12.82 3.75 8.29
C MET A 135 12.50 3.12 9.64
N GLY A 136 13.08 1.97 9.96
CA GLY A 136 12.91 1.31 11.25
C GLY A 136 11.78 0.26 11.28
N TYR A 137 11.21 -0.11 10.15
CA TYR A 137 10.28 -1.24 10.09
C TYR A 137 11.03 -2.54 10.27
N GLU A 138 10.50 -3.38 11.14
CA GLU A 138 11.10 -4.68 11.49
C GLU A 138 10.29 -5.82 10.88
N ILE A 139 10.99 -6.88 10.48
CA ILE A 139 10.35 -8.09 9.97
C ILE A 139 9.63 -8.78 11.13
N THR A 140 8.32 -8.98 10.98
CA THR A 140 7.50 -9.71 11.96
C THR A 140 7.26 -11.15 11.54
N ASN A 141 7.08 -11.38 10.24
CA ASN A 141 6.82 -12.71 9.67
C ASN A 141 7.52 -12.85 8.32
N ILE A 142 7.88 -14.05 7.96
CA ILE A 142 8.38 -14.39 6.63
C ILE A 142 7.64 -15.63 6.16
N THR A 143 7.06 -15.57 4.94
CA THR A 143 6.49 -16.72 4.26
C THR A 143 7.46 -17.19 3.18
N MET A 144 7.75 -18.46 3.17
CA MET A 144 8.71 -19.08 2.24
C MET A 144 8.08 -20.26 1.55
N SER A 145 8.44 -20.52 0.29
CA SER A 145 8.00 -21.67 -0.47
C SER A 145 9.11 -22.21 -1.34
N LYS A 146 9.00 -23.47 -1.71
CA LYS A 146 9.92 -24.14 -2.63
C LYS A 146 9.12 -25.08 -3.53
N THR A 147 9.38 -25.02 -4.82
CA THR A 147 8.90 -26.03 -5.77
C THR A 147 9.78 -27.27 -5.69
N ILE A 148 9.17 -28.44 -5.59
CA ILE A 148 9.84 -29.73 -5.48
C ILE A 148 9.49 -30.65 -6.66
#